data_4a966dd761cb8ea0fde30ab860712b6a
#
_entry.id   4a966dd761cb8ea0fde30ab860712b6a
#
_cell.length_a   1.000
_cell.length_b   1.000
_cell.length_c   1.000
_cell.angle_alpha   90.00
_cell.angle_beta   90.00
_cell.angle_gamma   90.00
#
_symmetry.space_group_name_H-M   'P 1'
#
loop_
_entity.id
_entity.type
_entity.pdbx_description
1 polymer ?
#
loop_
_entity_poly.entity_id
_entity_poly.type
_entity_poly.pdbx_seq_one_letter_code
_entity_poly.pdbx_strand_id
1 'polypeptide(L)'
;MIDTLAAADTIASGKVVGLFASKHMPYAHKGRGDYLPRAVGKALEILSNDAAERDEGFMLVVEGSMIDYVSHRNDSEGILAEMRDFDRTVAAAMDFADRTPGTLVVVTADHETGGLTIPSGNADFTRAESGIDYRFSTKGHTGTLVPVYLYGAGADAIRGVMDNTELARRIMELLGLE
;
A
#
# COMPACT_ATOMS: atom_id res chain seq x y z
N MET A 1 -1.32 4.09 24.12
CA MET A 1 -1.81 2.90 23.42
C MET A 1 -3.30 3.05 23.21
N ILE A 2 -3.82 2.76 22.04
CA ILE A 2 -5.24 2.83 21.66
C ILE A 2 -5.70 1.51 21.07
N ASP A 3 -6.98 1.19 21.18
CA ASP A 3 -7.61 -0.04 20.73
C ASP A 3 -8.70 0.18 19.65
N THR A 4 -9.01 1.44 19.37
CA THR A 4 -9.92 1.84 18.29
C THR A 4 -9.32 2.96 17.46
N LEU A 5 -9.61 2.98 16.15
CA LEU A 5 -9.15 4.07 15.29
C LEU A 5 -9.78 5.42 15.69
N ALA A 6 -11.03 5.41 16.20
CA ALA A 6 -11.69 6.61 16.69
C ALA A 6 -10.94 7.26 17.89
N ALA A 7 -10.26 6.46 18.70
CA ALA A 7 -9.43 7.00 19.79
C ALA A 7 -8.22 7.77 19.27
N ALA A 8 -7.80 7.56 18.03
CA ALA A 8 -6.74 8.34 17.39
C ALA A 8 -7.19 9.76 16.99
N ASP A 9 -8.49 10.00 16.82
CA ASP A 9 -9.02 11.28 16.32
C ASP A 9 -8.65 12.48 17.24
N THR A 10 -8.40 12.21 18.52
CA THR A 10 -8.00 13.23 19.50
C THR A 10 -6.48 13.41 19.62
N ILE A 11 -5.68 12.61 18.93
CA ILE A 11 -4.21 12.63 19.02
C ILE A 11 -3.67 13.47 17.87
N ALA A 12 -3.02 14.58 18.20
CA ALA A 12 -2.45 15.47 17.19
C ALA A 12 -0.97 15.15 16.89
N SER A 13 -0.21 14.69 17.90
CA SER A 13 1.24 14.42 17.80
C SER A 13 1.66 13.38 18.82
N GLY A 14 2.93 12.95 18.80
CA GLY A 14 3.52 12.05 19.79
C GLY A 14 3.51 10.58 19.39
N LYS A 15 4.11 9.76 20.25
CA LYS A 15 4.25 8.32 20.02
C LYS A 15 2.95 7.57 20.27
N VAL A 16 2.43 6.90 19.26
CA VAL A 16 1.18 6.15 19.31
C VAL A 16 1.43 4.67 19.02
N VAL A 17 0.76 3.80 19.78
CA VAL A 17 0.62 2.37 19.48
C VAL A 17 -0.86 2.06 19.42
N GLY A 18 -1.34 1.62 18.25
CA GLY A 18 -2.73 1.18 18.01
C GLY A 18 -2.79 -0.33 17.79
N LEU A 19 -3.62 -1.03 18.56
CA LEU A 19 -3.87 -2.46 18.42
C LEU A 19 -5.38 -2.68 18.25
N PHE A 20 -5.83 -2.77 16.99
CA PHE A 20 -7.25 -2.69 16.63
C PHE A 20 -7.92 -4.05 16.40
N ALA A 21 -7.14 -5.14 16.43
CA ALA A 21 -7.63 -6.51 16.31
C ALA A 21 -6.69 -7.47 17.03
N SER A 22 -7.19 -8.65 17.39
CA SER A 22 -6.40 -9.69 18.07
C SER A 22 -5.38 -10.37 17.16
N LYS A 23 -5.57 -10.31 15.84
CA LYS A 23 -4.66 -10.84 14.81
C LYS A 23 -4.53 -9.82 13.68
N HIS A 24 -5.48 -9.82 12.77
CA HIS A 24 -5.57 -8.90 11.64
C HIS A 24 -6.98 -8.30 11.57
N MET A 25 -7.11 -7.17 10.89
CA MET A 25 -8.41 -6.59 10.60
C MET A 25 -9.24 -7.50 9.67
N PRO A 26 -10.57 -7.39 9.67
CA PRO A 26 -11.40 -8.10 8.70
C PRO A 26 -10.98 -7.82 7.26
N TYR A 27 -11.25 -8.75 6.35
CA TYR A 27 -11.08 -8.48 4.92
C TYR A 27 -11.95 -7.31 4.47
N ALA A 28 -11.54 -6.59 3.42
CA ALA A 28 -12.27 -5.45 2.88
C ALA A 28 -13.73 -5.82 2.54
N HIS A 29 -13.94 -6.98 1.88
CA HIS A 29 -15.27 -7.50 1.55
C HIS A 29 -16.04 -8.10 2.76
N LYS A 30 -15.41 -8.14 3.96
CA LYS A 30 -16.01 -8.60 5.22
C LYS A 30 -16.28 -7.47 6.21
N GLY A 31 -16.37 -6.25 5.73
CA GLY A 31 -16.82 -5.11 6.54
C GLY A 31 -15.71 -4.32 7.24
N ARG A 32 -14.46 -4.34 6.74
CA ARG A 32 -13.40 -3.46 7.23
C ARG A 32 -13.73 -1.97 7.00
N GLY A 33 -14.57 -1.67 6.01
CA GLY A 33 -14.93 -0.30 5.67
C GLY A 33 -13.74 0.50 5.13
N ASP A 34 -13.64 1.74 5.57
CA ASP A 34 -12.59 2.69 5.19
C ASP A 34 -11.41 2.74 6.20
N TYR A 35 -11.21 1.66 6.93
CA TYR A 35 -10.23 1.60 8.02
C TYR A 35 -8.82 1.98 7.53
N LEU A 36 -8.30 1.36 6.46
CA LEU A 36 -6.91 1.55 6.03
C LEU A 36 -6.64 2.98 5.54
N PRO A 37 -7.43 3.57 4.63
CA PRO A 37 -7.20 4.95 4.21
C PRO A 37 -7.36 5.96 5.35
N ARG A 38 -8.28 5.75 6.30
CA ARG A 38 -8.41 6.60 7.49
C ARG A 38 -7.22 6.48 8.44
N ALA A 39 -6.74 5.26 8.68
CA ALA A 39 -5.58 5.02 9.53
C ALA A 39 -4.33 5.69 8.94
N VAL A 40 -4.14 5.60 7.62
CA VAL A 40 -3.03 6.26 6.92
C VAL A 40 -3.16 7.78 7.00
N GLY A 41 -4.35 8.33 6.72
CA GLY A 41 -4.59 9.77 6.86
C GLY A 41 -4.26 10.29 8.26
N LYS A 42 -4.64 9.54 9.30
CA LYS A 42 -4.32 9.91 10.70
C LYS A 42 -2.84 9.76 11.05
N ALA A 43 -2.19 8.71 10.53
CA ALA A 43 -0.75 8.54 10.71
C ALA A 43 0.04 9.69 10.05
N LEU A 44 -0.34 10.08 8.84
CA LEU A 44 0.26 11.21 8.14
C LEU A 44 0.09 12.52 8.92
N GLU A 45 -1.09 12.80 9.49
CA GLU A 45 -1.35 13.96 10.34
C GLU A 45 -0.41 14.00 11.55
N ILE A 46 -0.35 12.90 12.33
CA ILE A 46 0.48 12.81 13.53
C ILE A 46 1.96 12.98 13.18
N LEU A 47 2.45 12.27 12.16
CA LEU A 47 3.86 12.32 11.78
C LEU A 47 4.25 13.68 11.21
N SER A 48 3.37 14.33 10.44
CA SER A 48 3.62 15.69 9.93
C SER A 48 3.72 16.71 11.06
N ASN A 49 2.86 16.62 12.06
CA ASN A 49 2.90 17.52 13.20
C ASN A 49 4.19 17.32 14.03
N ASP A 50 4.56 16.05 14.30
CA ASP A 50 5.81 15.73 14.99
C ASP A 50 7.05 16.20 14.20
N ALA A 51 7.06 16.01 12.88
CA ALA A 51 8.15 16.43 12.00
C ALA A 51 8.30 17.96 11.98
N ALA A 52 7.18 18.69 11.90
CA ALA A 52 7.19 20.16 11.93
C ALA A 52 7.69 20.71 13.27
N GLU A 53 7.34 20.08 14.40
CA GLU A 53 7.82 20.49 15.73
C GLU A 53 9.33 20.31 15.91
N ARG A 54 9.94 19.35 15.16
CA ARG A 54 11.36 19.03 15.28
C ARG A 54 12.22 19.56 14.13
N ASP A 55 11.62 20.15 13.13
CA ASP A 55 12.30 20.51 11.86
C ASP A 55 12.98 19.29 11.21
N GLU A 56 12.26 18.16 11.17
CA GLU A 56 12.72 16.87 10.66
C GLU A 56 11.75 16.34 9.60
N GLY A 57 12.16 15.31 8.85
CA GLY A 57 11.31 14.52 8.00
C GLY A 57 10.72 13.32 8.76
N PHE A 58 9.89 12.53 8.05
CA PHE A 58 9.41 11.25 8.56
C PHE A 58 9.32 10.20 7.44
N MET A 59 9.27 8.95 7.82
CA MET A 59 8.97 7.82 6.96
C MET A 59 7.75 7.08 7.49
N LEU A 60 6.78 6.82 6.62
CA LEU A 60 5.61 5.99 6.93
C LEU A 60 5.61 4.76 6.03
N VAL A 61 5.58 3.57 6.63
CA VAL A 61 5.40 2.30 5.92
C VAL A 61 3.98 1.81 6.13
N VAL A 62 3.30 1.49 5.05
CA VAL A 62 1.90 1.03 5.05
C VAL A 62 1.82 -0.31 4.34
N GLU A 63 1.22 -1.29 4.98
CA GLU A 63 1.06 -2.63 4.42
C GLU A 63 -0.40 -2.94 4.08
N GLY A 64 -0.65 -3.32 2.82
CA GLY A 64 -1.90 -3.92 2.37
C GLY A 64 -1.90 -5.44 2.52
N SER A 65 -1.59 -5.94 3.71
CA SER A 65 -1.29 -7.37 4.00
C SER A 65 -2.37 -8.35 3.55
N MET A 66 -3.64 -7.95 3.54
CA MET A 66 -4.75 -8.85 3.17
C MET A 66 -4.77 -9.21 1.68
N ILE A 67 -4.07 -8.48 0.81
CA ILE A 67 -3.90 -8.82 -0.60
C ILE A 67 -3.20 -10.18 -0.73
N ASP A 68 -2.12 -10.37 0.01
CA ASP A 68 -1.40 -11.65 0.06
C ASP A 68 -2.29 -12.80 0.61
N TYR A 69 -2.99 -12.55 1.71
CA TYR A 69 -3.86 -13.55 2.35
C TYR A 69 -4.97 -14.08 1.42
N VAL A 70 -5.61 -13.24 0.63
CA VAL A 70 -6.64 -13.67 -0.33
C VAL A 70 -6.00 -14.31 -1.56
N SER A 71 -4.81 -13.89 -1.97
CA SER A 71 -4.05 -14.47 -3.09
C SER A 71 -3.63 -15.90 -2.79
N HIS A 72 -3.18 -16.22 -1.58
CA HIS A 72 -2.92 -17.59 -1.13
C HIS A 72 -4.15 -18.51 -1.21
N ARG A 73 -5.35 -17.96 -1.25
CA ARG A 73 -6.61 -18.71 -1.39
C ARG A 73 -7.09 -18.78 -2.83
N ASN A 74 -6.41 -18.11 -3.77
CA ASN A 74 -6.86 -17.91 -5.14
C ASN A 74 -8.27 -17.28 -5.20
N ASP A 75 -8.55 -16.36 -4.27
CA ASP A 75 -9.83 -15.67 -4.12
C ASP A 75 -9.79 -14.36 -4.93
N SER A 76 -10.22 -14.42 -6.19
CA SER A 76 -10.20 -13.28 -7.10
C SER A 76 -11.11 -12.13 -6.65
N GLU A 77 -12.25 -12.41 -6.04
CA GLU A 77 -13.14 -11.37 -5.50
C GLU A 77 -12.51 -10.68 -4.29
N GLY A 78 -11.89 -11.47 -3.41
CA GLY A 78 -11.10 -10.97 -2.29
C GLY A 78 -9.94 -10.09 -2.75
N ILE A 79 -9.16 -10.54 -3.73
CA ILE A 79 -8.05 -9.76 -4.31
C ILE A 79 -8.56 -8.42 -4.84
N LEU A 80 -9.64 -8.42 -5.62
CA LEU A 80 -10.20 -7.20 -6.18
C LEU A 80 -10.69 -6.22 -5.08
N ALA A 81 -11.30 -6.74 -4.02
CA ALA A 81 -11.77 -5.93 -2.90
C ALA A 81 -10.60 -5.32 -2.11
N GLU A 82 -9.56 -6.11 -1.81
CA GLU A 82 -8.37 -5.64 -1.10
C GLU A 82 -7.57 -4.63 -1.93
N MET A 83 -7.40 -4.89 -3.23
CA MET A 83 -6.74 -3.96 -4.14
C MET A 83 -7.47 -2.62 -4.25
N ARG A 84 -8.80 -2.61 -4.29
CA ARG A 84 -9.58 -1.37 -4.29
C ARG A 84 -9.47 -0.59 -2.98
N ASP A 85 -9.35 -1.28 -1.87
CA ASP A 85 -9.13 -0.64 -0.56
C ASP A 85 -7.72 -0.03 -0.48
N PHE A 86 -6.72 -0.77 -0.99
CA PHE A 86 -5.35 -0.29 -1.07
C PHE A 86 -5.21 0.90 -2.05
N ASP A 87 -5.88 0.85 -3.20
CA ASP A 87 -5.93 1.95 -4.18
C ASP A 87 -6.45 3.26 -3.56
N ARG A 88 -7.53 3.19 -2.77
CA ARG A 88 -8.02 4.36 -2.00
C ARG A 88 -7.00 4.85 -0.99
N THR A 89 -6.22 3.95 -0.41
CA THR A 89 -5.16 4.31 0.53
C THR A 89 -4.01 5.00 -0.17
N VAL A 90 -3.61 4.52 -1.35
CA VAL A 90 -2.61 5.16 -2.21
C VAL A 90 -3.09 6.55 -2.64
N ALA A 91 -4.36 6.69 -3.03
CA ALA A 91 -4.94 7.99 -3.37
C ALA A 91 -4.83 8.99 -2.20
N ALA A 92 -5.10 8.56 -0.97
CA ALA A 92 -4.95 9.43 0.20
C ALA A 92 -3.48 9.86 0.43
N ALA A 93 -2.52 8.97 0.17
CA ALA A 93 -1.09 9.30 0.24
C ALA A 93 -0.66 10.28 -0.87
N MET A 94 -1.18 10.11 -2.08
CA MET A 94 -0.93 11.04 -3.20
C MET A 94 -1.53 12.42 -2.93
N ASP A 95 -2.77 12.48 -2.43
CA ASP A 95 -3.42 13.72 -2.02
C ASP A 95 -2.62 14.46 -0.92
N PHE A 96 -1.99 13.70 -0.01
CA PHE A 96 -1.08 14.27 0.98
C PHE A 96 0.17 14.85 0.30
N ALA A 97 0.80 14.11 -0.61
CA ALA A 97 2.00 14.54 -1.34
C ALA A 97 1.76 15.82 -2.15
N ASP A 98 0.58 15.97 -2.76
CA ASP A 98 0.19 17.16 -3.52
C ASP A 98 0.11 18.43 -2.64
N ARG A 99 -0.24 18.27 -1.37
CA ARG A 99 -0.35 19.37 -0.41
C ARG A 99 0.91 19.60 0.42
N THR A 100 1.86 18.64 0.38
CA THR A 100 3.06 18.65 1.24
C THR A 100 4.31 18.51 0.36
N PRO A 101 4.88 19.63 -0.12
CA PRO A 101 6.09 19.59 -0.92
C PRO A 101 7.23 18.82 -0.25
N GLY A 102 8.01 18.08 -1.04
CA GLY A 102 9.08 17.23 -0.52
C GLY A 102 8.64 15.80 -0.18
N THR A 103 7.37 15.46 -0.37
CA THR A 103 6.86 14.10 -0.14
C THR A 103 7.10 13.21 -1.36
N LEU A 104 7.65 12.02 -1.14
CA LEU A 104 7.74 10.92 -2.10
C LEU A 104 6.81 9.78 -1.66
N VAL A 105 5.94 9.34 -2.57
CA VAL A 105 5.13 8.13 -2.41
C VAL A 105 5.74 7.01 -3.24
N VAL A 106 6.04 5.87 -2.60
CA VAL A 106 6.54 4.66 -3.26
C VAL A 106 5.53 3.54 -3.04
N VAL A 107 5.06 2.92 -4.11
CA VAL A 107 4.11 1.80 -4.06
C VAL A 107 4.77 0.60 -4.72
N THR A 108 4.89 -0.49 -3.98
CA THR A 108 5.49 -1.73 -4.48
C THR A 108 4.92 -2.94 -3.72
N ALA A 109 5.37 -4.12 -4.05
CA ALA A 109 5.15 -5.34 -3.27
C ALA A 109 6.51 -5.97 -2.93
N ASP A 110 6.53 -6.80 -1.91
CA ASP A 110 7.67 -7.63 -1.53
C ASP A 110 7.79 -8.87 -2.44
N HIS A 111 6.67 -9.42 -2.93
CA HIS A 111 6.57 -10.53 -3.87
C HIS A 111 5.20 -10.58 -4.55
N GLU A 112 5.07 -11.44 -5.54
CA GLU A 112 3.80 -11.89 -6.12
C GLU A 112 3.31 -13.14 -5.39
N THR A 113 1.99 -13.31 -5.29
CA THR A 113 1.33 -14.45 -4.65
C THR A 113 0.21 -15.01 -5.52
N GLY A 114 0.19 -16.32 -5.70
CA GLY A 114 -0.85 -17.06 -6.42
C GLY A 114 -0.51 -17.37 -7.88
N GLY A 115 0.50 -16.73 -8.46
CA GLY A 115 0.81 -16.84 -9.88
C GLY A 115 -0.39 -16.39 -10.73
N LEU A 116 -0.98 -15.25 -10.36
CA LEU A 116 -2.19 -14.70 -10.98
C LEU A 116 -1.91 -14.27 -12.41
N THR A 117 -2.75 -14.73 -13.33
CA THR A 117 -2.78 -14.28 -14.72
C THR A 117 -4.19 -13.92 -15.13
N ILE A 118 -4.30 -13.01 -16.09
CA ILE A 118 -5.57 -12.62 -16.73
C ILE A 118 -5.46 -13.00 -18.19
N PRO A 119 -5.87 -14.24 -18.56
CA PRO A 119 -5.77 -14.71 -19.93
C PRO A 119 -6.76 -13.97 -20.82
N SER A 120 -6.35 -13.69 -22.05
CA SER A 120 -7.28 -13.27 -23.10
C SER A 120 -8.02 -14.48 -23.64
N GLY A 121 -9.34 -14.48 -23.56
CA GLY A 121 -10.19 -15.55 -24.09
C GLY A 121 -10.32 -15.54 -25.62
N ASN A 122 -9.91 -14.47 -26.29
CA ASN A 122 -9.93 -14.32 -27.75
C ASN A 122 -9.01 -13.18 -28.20
N ALA A 123 -8.94 -12.90 -29.49
CA ALA A 123 -8.13 -11.84 -30.05
C ALA A 123 -8.65 -10.40 -29.79
N ASP A 124 -9.84 -10.26 -29.26
CA ASP A 124 -10.44 -8.97 -28.95
C ASP A 124 -10.25 -8.61 -27.48
N PHE A 125 -9.35 -7.69 -27.20
CA PHE A 125 -9.03 -7.19 -25.87
C PHE A 125 -10.01 -6.13 -25.35
N THR A 126 -11.02 -5.75 -26.11
CA THR A 126 -11.99 -4.72 -25.74
C THR A 126 -13.15 -5.24 -24.86
N ARG A 127 -13.11 -6.49 -24.47
CA ARG A 127 -14.20 -7.26 -23.87
C ARG A 127 -14.40 -7.00 -22.40
N ALA A 128 -15.14 -5.96 -22.05
CA ALA A 128 -15.65 -5.77 -20.69
C ALA A 128 -16.92 -6.58 -20.37
N GLU A 129 -17.71 -6.94 -21.39
CA GLU A 129 -19.04 -7.54 -21.23
C GLU A 129 -19.02 -9.00 -20.73
N SER A 130 -17.93 -9.74 -21.00
CA SER A 130 -17.78 -11.12 -20.53
C SER A 130 -17.12 -11.23 -19.15
N GLY A 131 -16.76 -10.09 -18.55
CA GLY A 131 -16.01 -10.06 -17.29
C GLY A 131 -14.52 -10.40 -17.49
N ILE A 132 -13.83 -10.58 -16.37
CA ILE A 132 -12.41 -10.91 -16.31
C ILE A 132 -12.28 -12.37 -15.85
N ASP A 133 -11.53 -13.18 -16.62
CA ASP A 133 -11.15 -14.53 -16.21
C ASP A 133 -9.83 -14.48 -15.45
N TYR A 134 -9.79 -15.08 -14.28
CA TYR A 134 -8.62 -15.15 -13.41
C TYR A 134 -8.08 -16.57 -13.39
N ARG A 135 -6.77 -16.74 -13.58
CA ARG A 135 -6.08 -18.01 -13.48
C ARG A 135 -4.96 -17.93 -12.48
N PHE A 136 -4.81 -18.96 -11.68
CA PHE A 136 -3.79 -19.07 -10.65
C PHE A 136 -2.95 -20.33 -10.91
N SER A 137 -1.64 -20.23 -10.79
CA SER A 137 -0.73 -21.35 -10.99
C SER A 137 -0.28 -22.00 -9.68
N THR A 138 -0.45 -21.31 -8.55
CA THR A 138 -0.02 -21.77 -7.23
C THR A 138 -0.91 -21.17 -6.13
N LYS A 139 -0.66 -21.59 -4.89
CA LYS A 139 -1.13 -20.91 -3.67
C LYS A 139 0.03 -20.32 -2.86
N GLY A 140 1.24 -20.38 -3.39
CA GLY A 140 2.44 -19.81 -2.80
C GLY A 140 2.85 -18.53 -3.50
N HIS A 141 4.01 -18.05 -3.15
CA HIS A 141 4.66 -16.92 -3.82
C HIS A 141 5.30 -17.35 -5.14
N THR A 142 5.51 -16.40 -6.04
CA THR A 142 6.26 -16.63 -7.28
C THR A 142 7.45 -15.67 -7.38
N GLY A 143 8.39 -16.02 -8.25
CA GLY A 143 9.55 -15.18 -8.57
C GLY A 143 9.27 -14.15 -9.67
N THR A 144 8.02 -13.83 -9.94
CA THR A 144 7.63 -12.81 -10.92
C THR A 144 8.08 -11.44 -10.43
N LEU A 145 8.54 -10.60 -11.36
CA LEU A 145 8.84 -9.20 -11.07
C LEU A 145 7.60 -8.47 -10.56
N VAL A 146 7.78 -7.66 -9.52
CA VAL A 146 6.73 -6.77 -9.02
C VAL A 146 6.99 -5.34 -9.44
N PRO A 147 5.95 -4.55 -9.74
CA PRO A 147 6.13 -3.16 -10.16
C PRO A 147 6.51 -2.26 -8.99
N VAL A 148 7.23 -1.18 -9.30
CA VAL A 148 7.45 -0.05 -8.40
C VAL A 148 6.88 1.20 -9.05
N TYR A 149 5.98 1.87 -8.35
CA TYR A 149 5.40 3.14 -8.76
C TYR A 149 5.88 4.24 -7.81
N LEU A 150 6.25 5.38 -8.37
CA LEU A 150 6.71 6.53 -7.61
C LEU A 150 5.89 7.77 -7.98
N TYR A 151 5.59 8.58 -6.98
CA TYR A 151 4.86 9.82 -7.16
C TYR A 151 5.39 10.91 -6.23
N GLY A 152 5.47 12.14 -6.71
CA GLY A 152 5.89 13.30 -5.93
C GLY A 152 7.38 13.60 -6.01
N ALA A 153 7.96 14.11 -4.94
CA ALA A 153 9.34 14.58 -4.91
C ALA A 153 10.35 13.44 -5.13
N GLY A 154 11.27 13.62 -6.07
CA GLY A 154 12.30 12.60 -6.35
C GLY A 154 11.81 11.36 -7.11
N ALA A 155 10.55 11.31 -7.58
CA ALA A 155 9.99 10.18 -8.30
C ALA A 155 10.81 9.76 -9.54
N ASP A 156 11.50 10.69 -10.16
CA ASP A 156 12.36 10.44 -11.32
C ASP A 156 13.72 9.80 -11.00
N ALA A 157 14.13 9.79 -9.74
CA ALA A 157 15.43 9.28 -9.32
C ALA A 157 15.54 7.74 -9.32
N ILE A 158 14.40 7.03 -9.26
CA ILE A 158 14.36 5.56 -9.19
C ILE A 158 13.68 5.03 -10.45
N ARG A 159 14.43 4.31 -11.28
CA ARG A 159 13.94 3.76 -12.56
C ARG A 159 14.59 2.43 -12.89
N GLY A 160 13.91 1.65 -13.72
CA GLY A 160 14.44 0.39 -14.28
C GLY A 160 14.08 -0.83 -13.45
N VAL A 161 14.79 -1.93 -13.71
CA VAL A 161 14.67 -3.20 -12.98
C VAL A 161 15.83 -3.29 -12.02
N MET A 162 15.55 -3.63 -10.77
CA MET A 162 16.55 -3.67 -9.70
C MET A 162 16.18 -4.69 -8.65
N ASP A 163 17.13 -5.07 -7.81
CA ASP A 163 16.86 -5.85 -6.60
C ASP A 163 16.18 -4.98 -5.53
N ASN A 164 15.42 -5.60 -4.64
CA ASN A 164 14.75 -4.91 -3.54
C ASN A 164 15.73 -4.17 -2.61
N THR A 165 16.95 -4.70 -2.43
CA THR A 165 18.01 -4.06 -1.66
C THR A 165 18.50 -2.77 -2.32
N GLU A 166 18.54 -2.73 -3.65
CA GLU A 166 18.89 -1.52 -4.41
C GLU A 166 17.78 -0.47 -4.30
N LEU A 167 16.50 -0.89 -4.35
CA LEU A 167 15.38 0.01 -4.12
C LEU A 167 15.47 0.65 -2.74
N ALA A 168 15.73 -0.16 -1.69
CA ALA A 168 15.88 0.35 -0.34
C ALA A 168 17.03 1.36 -0.22
N ARG A 169 18.20 1.06 -0.82
CA ARG A 169 19.34 1.96 -0.82
C ARG A 169 19.03 3.31 -1.48
N ARG A 170 18.35 3.30 -2.63
CA ARG A 170 17.97 4.53 -3.33
C ARG A 170 16.96 5.36 -2.55
N ILE A 171 16.02 4.71 -1.83
CA ILE A 171 15.10 5.42 -0.93
C ILE A 171 15.87 6.06 0.22
N MET A 172 16.82 5.35 0.82
CA MET A 172 17.67 5.89 1.89
C MET A 172 18.49 7.10 1.42
N GLU A 173 19.08 7.04 0.23
CA GLU A 173 19.79 8.17 -0.39
C GLU A 173 18.90 9.41 -0.55
N LEU A 174 17.66 9.21 -1.03
CA LEU A 174 16.69 10.31 -1.15
C LEU A 174 16.28 10.91 0.20
N LEU A 175 16.33 10.12 1.26
CA LEU A 175 16.08 10.56 2.64
C LEU A 175 17.32 11.18 3.30
N GLY A 176 18.49 11.17 2.64
CA GLY A 176 19.75 11.62 3.22
C GLY A 176 20.26 10.70 4.34
N LEU A 177 19.85 9.43 4.32
CA LEU A 177 20.30 8.38 5.25
C LEU A 177 21.41 7.58 4.54
N GLU A 178 22.68 7.81 4.87
CA GLU A 178 23.84 7.03 4.41
C GLU A 178 24.28 5.99 5.45
#